data_2ddf92b5b705a628c6e329eb1f7ba18e
#
_entry.id   2ddf92b5b705a628c6e329eb1f7ba18e
#
_cell.length_a   1.000
_cell.length_b   1.000
_cell.length_c   1.000
_cell.angle_alpha   90.00
_cell.angle_beta   90.00
_cell.angle_gamma   90.00
#
_symmetry.space_group_name_H-M   'P 1'
#
loop_
_entity.id
_entity.type
_entity.pdbx_description
1 polymer ?
#
loop_
_entity_poly.entity_id
_entity_poly.type
_entity_poly.pdbx_seq_one_letter_code
_entity_poly.pdbx_strand_id
1 'polypeptide(L)'
;AAVVVTASHNPPEYNGFKVYWENGAQIIPPHDSGIAAEIDLATTKPLPLMSLDDAKQQGLLVWLEDDYYQSYRQTMNENALLTPDSNTDISIAYTAMHGVGADMAETLLADAGFKKVASVTEQREPDGTFPTVNFPNPEEAGAMDMVMALGKSVDADIACANDPDADRFAVAVKRPDGEYQMLTGDQVGSLFGDYLLEQQPNSLVGNTIVSSRLLSSIAKAHGAQYYQTLTGFKWLTNIAMEKETEQHPFLFAYEEALGYTVGNKVWDKDGLSAIVAFSQLTGKLKAQGQTLWDKLEALYRQHGFYFNAQRSIALDPKSPPIGDKLRATPPKNIAGKKVAITEDLKTSVKTYDDGSEEAIDLPSSDVLIYHLEDQSRVIVRPSGTEPKLKCYYEVISDFPDNMSYEQAQQAAEAKMNELIDAHQKSL
;
A
#
# COMPACT_ATOMS: atom_id res chain seq x y z
N ALA A 1 9.52 22.41 6.76
CA ALA A 1 8.49 21.39 6.98
C ALA A 1 7.24 21.74 6.18
N ALA A 2 6.46 20.73 5.79
CA ALA A 2 5.16 20.90 5.18
C ALA A 2 4.09 20.16 6.01
N VAL A 3 2.85 20.62 5.92
CA VAL A 3 1.70 20.01 6.58
C VAL A 3 0.60 19.81 5.55
N VAL A 4 0.11 18.57 5.45
CA VAL A 4 -1.06 18.21 4.63
C VAL A 4 -2.22 17.94 5.58
N VAL A 5 -3.29 18.76 5.49
CA VAL A 5 -4.49 18.58 6.30
C VAL A 5 -5.41 17.61 5.58
N THR A 6 -5.57 16.40 6.14
CA THR A 6 -6.36 15.33 5.54
C THR A 6 -6.75 14.31 6.59
N ALA A 7 -7.94 13.74 6.45
CA ALA A 7 -8.34 12.52 7.14
C ALA A 7 -8.14 11.26 6.26
N SER A 8 -7.45 11.40 5.11
CA SER A 8 -7.25 10.33 4.11
C SER A 8 -8.60 9.74 3.68
N HIS A 9 -8.78 8.45 3.89
CA HIS A 9 -9.96 7.67 3.53
C HIS A 9 -10.99 7.50 4.67
N ASN A 10 -10.83 8.25 5.78
CA ASN A 10 -11.77 8.17 6.89
C ASN A 10 -13.09 8.88 6.59
N PRO A 11 -14.19 8.52 7.31
CA PRO A 11 -15.48 9.23 7.21
C PRO A 11 -15.40 10.73 7.52
N PRO A 12 -16.44 11.52 7.13
CA PRO A 12 -16.40 13.00 7.17
C PRO A 12 -16.20 13.60 8.56
N GLU A 13 -16.55 12.90 9.63
CA GLU A 13 -16.38 13.36 11.01
C GLU A 13 -14.93 13.30 11.51
N TYR A 14 -14.03 12.66 10.76
CA TYR A 14 -12.62 12.56 11.11
C TYR A 14 -11.83 13.74 10.55
N ASN A 15 -10.78 14.11 11.28
CA ASN A 15 -9.81 15.12 10.88
C ASN A 15 -8.41 14.64 11.21
N GLY A 16 -7.40 15.23 10.54
CA GLY A 16 -6.01 14.87 10.77
C GLY A 16 -5.05 15.74 9.95
N PHE A 17 -3.78 15.50 10.15
CA PHE A 17 -2.72 16.11 9.35
C PHE A 17 -1.50 15.19 9.28
N LYS A 18 -0.78 15.29 8.16
CA LYS A 18 0.52 14.66 7.93
C LYS A 18 1.60 15.73 7.95
N VAL A 19 2.74 15.47 8.58
CA VAL A 19 3.87 16.42 8.65
C VAL A 19 5.04 15.85 7.87
N TYR A 20 5.62 16.66 7.00
CA TYR A 20 6.75 16.32 6.14
C TYR A 20 7.98 17.15 6.52
N TRP A 21 9.16 16.53 6.46
CA TRP A 21 10.42 17.18 6.76
C TRP A 21 11.11 17.72 5.51
N GLU A 22 12.32 18.25 5.67
CA GLU A 22 13.09 18.84 4.56
C GLU A 22 13.50 17.82 3.49
N ASN A 23 13.54 16.53 3.83
CA ASN A 23 13.82 15.45 2.88
C ASN A 23 12.61 15.06 2.00
N GLY A 24 11.45 15.69 2.17
CA GLY A 24 10.25 15.40 1.41
C GLY A 24 9.43 14.21 1.89
N ALA A 25 9.87 13.47 2.92
CA ALA A 25 9.15 12.36 3.52
C ALA A 25 8.44 12.75 4.82
N GLN A 26 7.44 11.96 5.23
CA GLN A 26 6.79 12.14 6.53
C GLN A 26 7.80 11.93 7.67
N ILE A 27 7.60 12.70 8.74
CA ILE A 27 8.47 12.67 9.91
C ILE A 27 8.49 11.31 10.61
N ILE A 28 9.69 10.95 11.08
CA ILE A 28 9.94 9.81 11.96
C ILE A 28 10.69 10.30 13.21
N PRO A 29 10.88 9.47 14.24
CA PRO A 29 11.72 9.86 15.38
C PRO A 29 13.11 10.35 14.94
N PRO A 30 13.67 11.42 15.59
CA PRO A 30 13.14 12.10 16.79
C PRO A 30 12.20 13.29 16.51
N HIS A 31 11.92 13.60 15.23
CA HIS A 31 11.15 14.80 14.86
C HIS A 31 9.70 14.74 15.32
N ASP A 32 9.04 13.59 15.18
CA ASP A 32 7.64 13.40 15.59
C ASP A 32 7.45 13.59 17.10
N SER A 33 8.31 13.00 17.91
CA SER A 33 8.25 13.12 19.37
C SER A 33 8.61 14.53 19.85
N GLY A 34 9.58 15.17 19.20
CA GLY A 34 9.95 16.57 19.49
C GLY A 34 8.79 17.54 19.20
N ILE A 35 8.15 17.39 18.04
CA ILE A 35 6.99 18.23 17.68
C ILE A 35 5.81 17.97 18.62
N ALA A 36 5.53 16.70 18.99
CA ALA A 36 4.46 16.37 19.92
C ALA A 36 4.69 17.04 21.30
N ALA A 37 5.91 17.00 21.82
CA ALA A 37 6.26 17.66 23.08
C ALA A 37 6.05 19.19 23.03
N GLU A 38 6.40 19.84 21.93
CA GLU A 38 6.15 21.28 21.74
C GLU A 38 4.66 21.62 21.60
N ILE A 39 3.87 20.76 20.96
CA ILE A 39 2.41 20.89 20.90
C ILE A 39 1.82 20.85 22.31
N ASP A 40 2.22 19.90 23.15
CA ASP A 40 1.75 19.79 24.53
C ASP A 40 2.08 21.05 25.33
N LEU A 41 3.28 21.62 25.17
CA LEU A 41 3.66 22.90 25.78
C LEU A 41 2.84 24.07 25.24
N ALA A 42 2.58 24.12 23.95
CA ALA A 42 1.82 25.19 23.31
C ALA A 42 0.37 25.22 23.79
N THR A 43 -0.24 24.07 24.08
CA THR A 43 -1.63 24.00 24.58
C THR A 43 -1.82 24.63 25.97
N THR A 44 -0.73 24.83 26.71
CA THR A 44 -0.77 25.46 28.06
C THR A 44 -0.89 26.99 28.04
N LYS A 45 -0.78 27.63 26.88
CA LYS A 45 -0.77 29.08 26.70
C LYS A 45 -1.73 29.49 25.58
N PRO A 46 -2.28 30.74 25.64
CA PRO A 46 -2.99 31.30 24.50
C PRO A 46 -2.07 31.37 23.29
N LEU A 47 -2.52 30.83 22.16
CA LEU A 47 -1.77 30.94 20.90
C LEU A 47 -1.92 32.34 20.33
N PRO A 48 -0.83 32.99 19.91
CA PRO A 48 -0.91 34.25 19.19
C PRO A 48 -1.55 34.00 17.83
N LEU A 49 -2.68 34.65 17.57
CA LEU A 49 -3.38 34.55 16.29
C LEU A 49 -3.22 35.88 15.54
N MET A 50 -3.06 35.81 14.25
CA MET A 50 -3.03 36.91 13.31
C MET A 50 -4.11 36.70 12.25
N SER A 51 -4.73 37.80 11.74
CA SER A 51 -5.64 37.69 10.62
C SER A 51 -4.89 37.26 9.34
N LEU A 52 -5.59 36.58 8.42
CA LEU A 52 -4.98 36.20 7.14
C LEU A 52 -4.54 37.42 6.33
N ASP A 53 -5.30 38.52 6.40
CA ASP A 53 -4.97 39.76 5.69
C ASP A 53 -3.70 40.41 6.25
N ASP A 54 -3.56 40.48 7.59
CA ASP A 54 -2.34 40.98 8.21
C ASP A 54 -1.13 40.12 7.90
N ALA A 55 -1.30 38.79 7.93
CA ALA A 55 -0.24 37.83 7.59
C ALA A 55 0.21 38.00 6.13
N LYS A 56 -0.74 38.20 5.20
CA LYS A 56 -0.45 38.50 3.80
C LYS A 56 0.26 39.82 3.61
N GLN A 57 -0.20 40.90 4.27
CA GLN A 57 0.43 42.22 4.20
C GLN A 57 1.86 42.21 4.73
N GLN A 58 2.14 41.41 5.75
CA GLN A 58 3.48 41.25 6.33
C GLN A 58 4.37 40.25 5.58
N GLY A 59 3.88 39.66 4.50
CA GLY A 59 4.62 38.66 3.74
C GLY A 59 4.81 37.32 4.46
N LEU A 60 4.04 37.06 5.52
CA LEU A 60 4.05 35.80 6.28
C LEU A 60 3.14 34.72 5.65
N LEU A 61 2.20 35.11 4.79
CA LEU A 61 1.29 34.25 4.06
C LEU A 61 1.44 34.50 2.57
N VAL A 62 1.76 33.44 1.85
CA VAL A 62 1.78 33.40 0.38
C VAL A 62 0.86 32.29 -0.07
N TRP A 63 -0.12 32.61 -0.91
CA TRP A 63 -0.94 31.60 -1.57
C TRP A 63 -0.17 31.07 -2.77
N LEU A 64 -0.04 29.73 -2.85
CA LEU A 64 0.54 29.08 -4.01
C LEU A 64 -0.51 29.06 -5.12
N GLU A 65 -0.09 29.43 -6.31
CA GLU A 65 -0.92 29.48 -7.49
C GLU A 65 -0.73 28.22 -8.36
N ASP A 66 -1.31 28.18 -9.55
CA ASP A 66 -1.27 27.05 -10.47
C ASP A 66 0.15 26.54 -10.81
N ASP A 67 1.17 27.36 -10.65
CA ASP A 67 2.56 27.01 -10.90
C ASP A 67 3.01 25.75 -10.16
N TYR A 68 2.56 25.57 -8.91
CA TYR A 68 2.90 24.37 -8.12
C TYR A 68 2.18 23.12 -8.62
N TYR A 69 0.93 23.28 -9.05
CA TYR A 69 0.16 22.21 -9.68
C TYR A 69 0.83 21.78 -11.00
N GLN A 70 1.25 22.74 -11.83
CA GLN A 70 1.97 22.48 -13.08
C GLN A 70 3.36 21.90 -12.82
N SER A 71 4.04 22.26 -11.74
CA SER A 71 5.33 21.69 -11.36
C SER A 71 5.24 20.19 -11.07
N TYR A 72 4.22 19.75 -10.35
CA TYR A 72 3.97 18.30 -10.14
C TYR A 72 3.70 17.59 -11.47
N ARG A 73 2.79 18.12 -12.30
CA ARG A 73 2.50 17.59 -13.62
C ARG A 73 3.76 17.45 -14.48
N GLN A 74 4.60 18.48 -14.53
CA GLN A 74 5.86 18.44 -15.26
C GLN A 74 6.80 17.37 -14.72
N THR A 75 6.94 17.29 -13.39
CA THR A 75 7.77 16.29 -12.72
C THR A 75 7.34 14.87 -13.08
N MET A 76 6.03 14.61 -13.13
CA MET A 76 5.49 13.30 -13.54
C MET A 76 5.75 13.03 -15.02
N ASN A 77 5.56 14.00 -15.90
CA ASN A 77 5.80 13.85 -17.33
C ASN A 77 7.30 13.67 -17.69
N GLU A 78 8.19 14.15 -16.84
CA GLU A 78 9.65 13.95 -16.95
C GLU A 78 10.14 12.66 -16.27
N ASN A 79 9.27 11.95 -15.56
CA ASN A 79 9.62 10.68 -14.92
C ASN A 79 9.75 9.57 -15.98
N ALA A 80 10.97 9.09 -16.19
CA ALA A 80 11.26 8.06 -17.19
C ALA A 80 10.46 6.76 -16.99
N LEU A 81 10.02 6.46 -15.75
CA LEU A 81 9.18 5.30 -15.45
C LEU A 81 7.73 5.48 -15.92
N LEU A 82 7.30 6.72 -16.17
CA LEU A 82 5.96 7.07 -16.62
C LEU A 82 5.91 7.48 -18.10
N THR A 83 7.06 7.44 -18.79
CA THR A 83 7.15 7.76 -20.21
C THR A 83 6.61 6.60 -21.05
N PRO A 84 5.58 6.80 -21.87
CA PRO A 84 4.94 5.71 -22.58
C PRO A 84 5.82 5.17 -23.71
N ASP A 85 6.28 3.95 -23.55
CA ASP A 85 6.74 3.08 -24.65
C ASP A 85 5.71 1.92 -24.84
N SER A 86 4.47 2.17 -24.48
CA SER A 86 3.42 1.16 -24.38
C SER A 86 2.23 1.51 -25.29
N ASN A 87 1.43 0.50 -25.61
CA ASN A 87 0.16 0.69 -26.26
C ASN A 87 -0.77 1.49 -25.34
N THR A 88 -1.19 2.69 -25.80
CA THR A 88 -2.14 3.55 -25.08
C THR A 88 -3.59 3.28 -25.48
N ASP A 89 -3.85 2.28 -26.33
CA ASP A 89 -5.20 1.90 -26.76
C ASP A 89 -5.88 0.98 -25.72
N ILE A 90 -6.00 1.47 -24.50
CA ILE A 90 -6.80 0.87 -23.45
C ILE A 90 -7.93 1.81 -23.05
N SER A 91 -9.00 1.24 -22.50
CA SER A 91 -10.13 1.96 -21.93
C SER A 91 -10.08 1.89 -20.41
N ILE A 92 -10.19 3.03 -19.75
CA ILE A 92 -10.04 3.18 -18.29
C ILE A 92 -11.33 3.77 -17.72
N ALA A 93 -11.94 3.10 -16.77
CA ALA A 93 -12.95 3.70 -15.90
C ALA A 93 -12.27 4.21 -14.62
N TYR A 94 -12.61 5.41 -14.16
CA TYR A 94 -11.94 6.06 -13.04
C TYR A 94 -12.92 6.68 -12.05
N THR A 95 -12.54 6.70 -10.77
CA THR A 95 -13.22 7.49 -9.74
C THR A 95 -12.22 8.11 -8.76
N ALA A 96 -12.49 9.36 -8.37
CA ALA A 96 -11.79 10.04 -7.27
C ALA A 96 -12.49 9.89 -5.91
N MET A 97 -13.62 9.15 -5.84
CA MET A 97 -14.41 8.96 -4.60
C MET A 97 -14.73 10.26 -3.88
N HIS A 98 -15.17 11.29 -4.61
CA HIS A 98 -15.40 12.66 -4.10
C HIS A 98 -14.13 13.34 -3.54
N GLY A 99 -12.96 12.84 -3.91
CA GLY A 99 -11.67 13.40 -3.52
C GLY A 99 -11.12 14.42 -4.48
N VAL A 100 -9.87 14.82 -4.26
CA VAL A 100 -9.21 15.92 -5.00
C VAL A 100 -8.43 15.44 -6.24
N GLY A 101 -8.38 14.13 -6.49
CA GLY A 101 -7.45 13.54 -7.49
C GLY A 101 -7.89 13.65 -8.94
N ALA A 102 -9.19 13.91 -9.26
CA ALA A 102 -9.74 13.72 -10.59
C ALA A 102 -9.03 14.54 -11.67
N ASP A 103 -8.90 15.84 -11.51
CA ASP A 103 -8.32 16.72 -12.51
C ASP A 103 -6.87 16.33 -12.86
N MET A 104 -6.06 16.01 -11.84
CA MET A 104 -4.67 15.63 -12.08
C MET A 104 -4.55 14.22 -12.64
N ALA A 105 -5.35 13.24 -12.17
CA ALA A 105 -5.35 11.89 -12.72
C ALA A 105 -5.72 11.88 -14.21
N GLU A 106 -6.80 12.56 -14.58
CA GLU A 106 -7.25 12.69 -15.98
C GLU A 106 -6.20 13.41 -16.84
N THR A 107 -5.57 14.46 -16.29
CA THR A 107 -4.51 15.22 -16.97
C THR A 107 -3.28 14.35 -17.23
N LEU A 108 -2.78 13.65 -16.22
CA LEU A 108 -1.59 12.78 -16.35
C LEU A 108 -1.86 11.59 -17.30
N LEU A 109 -3.04 10.99 -17.21
CA LEU A 109 -3.43 9.94 -18.16
C LEU A 109 -3.49 10.47 -19.60
N ALA A 110 -4.04 11.68 -19.82
CA ALA A 110 -4.08 12.30 -21.14
C ALA A 110 -2.67 12.65 -21.64
N ASP A 111 -1.80 13.21 -20.79
CA ASP A 111 -0.40 13.51 -21.10
C ASP A 111 0.38 12.23 -21.47
N ALA A 112 0.12 11.12 -20.78
CA ALA A 112 0.66 9.81 -21.08
C ALA A 112 0.07 9.16 -22.35
N GLY A 113 -0.90 9.80 -23.01
CA GLY A 113 -1.48 9.36 -24.27
C GLY A 113 -2.74 8.50 -24.16
N PHE A 114 -3.27 8.25 -22.96
CA PHE A 114 -4.52 7.51 -22.76
C PHE A 114 -5.73 8.40 -23.07
N LYS A 115 -6.46 8.08 -24.15
CA LYS A 115 -7.56 8.91 -24.66
C LYS A 115 -8.95 8.39 -24.30
N LYS A 116 -9.05 7.15 -23.81
CA LYS A 116 -10.31 6.48 -23.48
C LYS A 116 -10.44 6.38 -21.96
N VAL A 117 -10.57 7.53 -21.30
CA VAL A 117 -10.80 7.64 -19.86
C VAL A 117 -12.21 8.11 -19.61
N ALA A 118 -12.98 7.36 -18.81
CA ALA A 118 -14.31 7.72 -18.37
C ALA A 118 -14.34 7.79 -16.85
N SER A 119 -14.75 8.94 -16.30
CA SER A 119 -14.85 9.15 -14.85
C SER A 119 -16.28 9.01 -14.35
N VAL A 120 -16.44 8.47 -13.14
CA VAL A 120 -17.74 8.44 -12.45
C VAL A 120 -18.14 9.86 -12.12
N THR A 121 -19.14 10.40 -12.85
CA THR A 121 -19.54 11.81 -12.79
C THR A 121 -19.94 12.23 -11.37
N GLU A 122 -20.67 11.40 -10.66
CA GLU A 122 -21.17 11.65 -9.30
C GLU A 122 -20.07 11.73 -8.26
N GLN A 123 -18.91 11.12 -8.51
CA GLN A 123 -17.76 11.03 -7.60
C GLN A 123 -16.56 11.85 -8.04
N ARG A 124 -16.68 12.62 -9.15
CA ARG A 124 -15.55 13.33 -9.76
C ARG A 124 -15.15 14.58 -8.98
N GLU A 125 -16.15 15.38 -8.60
CA GLU A 125 -15.89 16.64 -7.88
C GLU A 125 -15.73 16.40 -6.39
N PRO A 126 -14.82 17.15 -5.73
CA PRO A 126 -14.61 17.03 -4.29
C PRO A 126 -15.86 17.35 -3.49
N ASP A 127 -16.28 16.39 -2.64
CA ASP A 127 -17.36 16.58 -1.68
C ASP A 127 -17.03 15.88 -0.37
N GLY A 128 -16.66 16.64 0.66
CA GLY A 128 -16.29 16.12 1.97
C GLY A 128 -17.42 15.45 2.76
N THR A 129 -18.65 15.40 2.22
CA THR A 129 -19.76 14.62 2.80
C THR A 129 -19.84 13.20 2.25
N PHE A 130 -19.08 12.88 1.17
CA PHE A 130 -19.02 11.57 0.52
C PHE A 130 -20.38 10.93 0.24
N PRO A 131 -21.30 11.60 -0.49
CA PRO A 131 -22.73 11.24 -0.53
C PRO A 131 -23.03 9.88 -1.15
N THR A 132 -22.11 9.26 -1.89
CA THR A 132 -22.33 7.97 -2.55
C THR A 132 -21.61 6.80 -1.87
N VAL A 133 -20.77 7.06 -0.87
CA VAL A 133 -20.01 6.03 -0.14
C VAL A 133 -20.05 6.31 1.36
N ASN A 134 -20.36 5.30 2.16
CA ASN A 134 -20.38 5.45 3.63
C ASN A 134 -18.96 5.59 4.21
N PHE A 135 -17.98 5.01 3.55
CA PHE A 135 -16.58 5.02 3.93
C PHE A 135 -15.74 5.16 2.65
N PRO A 136 -15.07 6.31 2.42
CA PRO A 136 -14.40 6.59 1.15
C PRO A 136 -13.03 5.87 1.04
N ASN A 137 -12.99 4.59 1.37
CA ASN A 137 -11.83 3.71 1.26
C ASN A 137 -12.10 2.67 0.17
N PRO A 138 -11.27 2.59 -0.89
CA PRO A 138 -11.45 1.59 -1.95
C PRO A 138 -11.48 0.13 -1.48
N GLU A 139 -10.92 -0.18 -0.31
CA GLU A 139 -10.95 -1.53 0.28
C GLU A 139 -12.29 -1.89 0.93
N GLU A 140 -13.15 -0.91 1.18
CA GLU A 140 -14.44 -1.15 1.80
C GLU A 140 -15.46 -1.70 0.81
N ALA A 141 -16.34 -2.57 1.31
CA ALA A 141 -17.38 -3.17 0.49
C ALA A 141 -18.28 -2.12 -0.13
N GLY A 142 -18.46 -2.16 -1.45
CA GLY A 142 -19.30 -1.24 -2.21
C GLY A 142 -18.59 0.05 -2.67
N ALA A 143 -17.40 0.36 -2.15
CA ALA A 143 -16.70 1.59 -2.53
C ALA A 143 -16.32 1.63 -4.02
N MET A 144 -16.00 0.48 -4.61
CA MET A 144 -15.65 0.33 -6.02
C MET A 144 -16.85 0.08 -6.96
N ASP A 145 -18.08 -0.06 -6.44
CA ASP A 145 -19.24 -0.52 -7.23
C ASP A 145 -19.55 0.42 -8.41
N MET A 146 -19.51 1.74 -8.20
CA MET A 146 -19.84 2.70 -9.24
C MET A 146 -18.80 2.68 -10.37
N VAL A 147 -17.52 2.62 -10.05
CA VAL A 147 -16.47 2.58 -11.09
C VAL A 147 -16.44 1.24 -11.81
N MET A 148 -16.74 0.13 -11.16
CA MET A 148 -16.89 -1.17 -11.81
C MET A 148 -18.12 -1.21 -12.73
N ALA A 149 -19.24 -0.61 -12.29
CA ALA A 149 -20.44 -0.46 -13.14
C ALA A 149 -20.15 0.42 -14.36
N LEU A 150 -19.44 1.53 -14.20
CA LEU A 150 -18.97 2.35 -15.31
C LEU A 150 -18.07 1.55 -16.24
N GLY A 151 -17.10 0.80 -15.67
CA GLY A 151 -16.22 -0.08 -16.44
C GLY A 151 -16.96 -1.05 -17.33
N LYS A 152 -18.01 -1.69 -16.82
CA LYS A 152 -18.90 -2.56 -17.62
C LYS A 152 -19.61 -1.79 -18.73
N SER A 153 -20.09 -0.58 -18.47
CA SER A 153 -20.87 0.21 -19.42
C SER A 153 -20.04 0.70 -20.62
N VAL A 154 -18.74 0.98 -20.39
CA VAL A 154 -17.81 1.48 -21.42
C VAL A 154 -16.83 0.41 -21.92
N ASP A 155 -17.01 -0.83 -21.48
CA ASP A 155 -16.11 -1.96 -21.76
C ASP A 155 -14.63 -1.67 -21.46
N ALA A 156 -14.38 -1.13 -20.26
CA ALA A 156 -13.04 -0.73 -19.84
C ALA A 156 -12.11 -1.95 -19.64
N ASP A 157 -10.83 -1.79 -19.95
CA ASP A 157 -9.80 -2.79 -19.65
C ASP A 157 -9.54 -2.85 -18.13
N ILE A 158 -9.58 -1.69 -17.46
CA ILE A 158 -9.42 -1.56 -16.00
C ILE A 158 -10.39 -0.54 -15.42
N ALA A 159 -10.79 -0.75 -14.16
CA ALA A 159 -11.59 0.19 -13.38
C ALA A 159 -10.79 0.62 -12.13
N CYS A 160 -10.42 1.90 -12.06
CA CYS A 160 -9.46 2.45 -11.11
C CYS A 160 -10.10 3.44 -10.15
N ALA A 161 -9.53 3.54 -8.95
CA ALA A 161 -9.91 4.53 -7.96
C ALA A 161 -8.69 5.12 -7.25
N ASN A 162 -8.78 6.40 -6.87
CA ASN A 162 -7.99 6.98 -5.81
C ASN A 162 -8.89 7.20 -4.58
N ASP A 163 -8.29 7.21 -3.39
CA ASP A 163 -8.96 7.68 -2.18
C ASP A 163 -9.02 9.22 -2.16
N PRO A 164 -9.72 9.86 -1.18
CA PRO A 164 -10.00 11.29 -1.25
C PRO A 164 -8.79 12.22 -1.34
N ASP A 165 -7.65 11.89 -0.74
CA ASP A 165 -6.41 12.67 -0.84
C ASP A 165 -5.45 12.17 -1.95
N ALA A 166 -5.93 11.20 -2.77
CA ALA A 166 -5.28 10.67 -3.96
C ALA A 166 -3.90 10.04 -3.72
N ASP A 167 -3.58 9.65 -2.49
CA ASP A 167 -2.32 8.99 -2.19
C ASP A 167 -2.38 7.47 -2.41
N ARG A 168 -3.59 6.86 -2.48
CA ARG A 168 -3.79 5.44 -2.76
C ARG A 168 -4.27 5.21 -4.19
N PHE A 169 -4.04 3.99 -4.65
CA PHE A 169 -4.50 3.50 -5.93
C PHE A 169 -5.13 2.13 -5.78
N ALA A 170 -6.37 1.98 -6.25
CA ALA A 170 -7.07 0.71 -6.35
C ALA A 170 -7.43 0.40 -7.80
N VAL A 171 -7.47 -0.87 -8.15
CA VAL A 171 -7.84 -1.32 -9.48
C VAL A 171 -8.65 -2.60 -9.44
N ALA A 172 -9.74 -2.62 -10.21
CA ALA A 172 -10.47 -3.82 -10.56
C ALA A 172 -10.20 -4.16 -12.03
N VAL A 173 -9.95 -5.43 -12.28
CA VAL A 173 -9.56 -5.98 -13.58
C VAL A 173 -10.68 -6.87 -14.10
N LYS A 174 -10.98 -6.74 -15.39
CA LYS A 174 -11.98 -7.54 -16.07
C LYS A 174 -11.58 -8.99 -16.12
N ARG A 175 -12.48 -9.86 -15.73
CA ARG A 175 -12.33 -11.33 -15.82
C ARG A 175 -12.83 -11.85 -17.16
N PRO A 176 -12.52 -13.11 -17.52
CA PRO A 176 -13.02 -13.73 -18.75
C PRO A 176 -14.56 -13.80 -18.86
N ASP A 177 -15.28 -13.82 -17.73
CA ASP A 177 -16.74 -13.78 -17.67
C ASP A 177 -17.34 -12.39 -17.86
N GLY A 178 -16.48 -11.35 -17.98
CA GLY A 178 -16.86 -9.94 -18.11
C GLY A 178 -17.10 -9.19 -16.81
N GLU A 179 -17.03 -9.88 -15.67
CA GLU A 179 -17.11 -9.26 -14.35
C GLU A 179 -15.79 -8.59 -13.98
N TYR A 180 -15.85 -7.56 -13.13
CA TYR A 180 -14.65 -6.93 -12.59
C TYR A 180 -14.34 -7.47 -11.21
N GLN A 181 -13.08 -7.78 -10.97
CA GLN A 181 -12.57 -8.18 -9.67
C GLN A 181 -11.45 -7.24 -9.24
N MET A 182 -11.59 -6.67 -8.04
CA MET A 182 -10.55 -5.87 -7.42
C MET A 182 -9.32 -6.73 -7.13
N LEU A 183 -8.14 -6.23 -7.51
CA LEU A 183 -6.86 -6.81 -7.09
C LEU A 183 -6.55 -6.35 -5.66
N THR A 184 -5.94 -7.24 -4.88
CA THR A 184 -5.40 -6.86 -3.56
C THR A 184 -4.19 -5.96 -3.72
N GLY A 185 -3.86 -5.18 -2.68
CA GLY A 185 -2.66 -4.34 -2.68
C GLY A 185 -1.37 -5.13 -2.92
N ASP A 186 -1.29 -6.36 -2.40
CA ASP A 186 -0.15 -7.25 -2.65
C ASP A 186 -0.08 -7.75 -4.10
N GLN A 187 -1.20 -8.01 -4.74
CA GLN A 187 -1.23 -8.38 -6.16
C GLN A 187 -0.79 -7.21 -7.04
N VAL A 188 -1.31 -6.02 -6.79
CA VAL A 188 -0.90 -4.79 -7.49
C VAL A 188 0.59 -4.50 -7.24
N GLY A 189 1.05 -4.56 -5.99
CA GLY A 189 2.45 -4.34 -5.62
C GLY A 189 3.40 -5.33 -6.28
N SER A 190 2.98 -6.59 -6.43
CA SER A 190 3.78 -7.62 -7.11
C SER A 190 3.85 -7.39 -8.63
N LEU A 191 2.72 -7.02 -9.25
CA LEU A 191 2.68 -6.65 -10.67
C LEU A 191 3.54 -5.43 -10.96
N PHE A 192 3.49 -4.39 -10.11
CA PHE A 192 4.35 -3.22 -10.21
C PHE A 192 5.82 -3.57 -10.04
N GLY A 193 6.14 -4.33 -8.99
CA GLY A 193 7.53 -4.70 -8.69
C GLY A 193 8.19 -5.41 -9.87
N ASP A 194 7.50 -6.38 -10.47
CA ASP A 194 8.02 -7.08 -11.65
C ASP A 194 8.12 -6.16 -12.87
N TYR A 195 7.05 -5.41 -13.18
CA TYR A 195 7.01 -4.48 -14.32
C TYR A 195 8.11 -3.42 -14.28
N LEU A 196 8.35 -2.82 -13.11
CA LEU A 196 9.35 -1.78 -12.96
C LEU A 196 10.77 -2.36 -12.94
N LEU A 197 10.97 -3.53 -12.34
CA LEU A 197 12.26 -4.23 -12.34
C LEU A 197 12.62 -4.79 -13.72
N GLU A 198 11.67 -5.12 -14.60
CA GLU A 198 11.94 -5.40 -16.01
C GLU A 198 12.59 -4.20 -16.71
N GLN A 199 12.23 -2.97 -16.32
CA GLN A 199 12.78 -1.76 -16.93
C GLN A 199 14.11 -1.34 -16.29
N GLN A 200 14.23 -1.47 -14.96
CA GLN A 200 15.40 -1.08 -14.19
C GLN A 200 15.81 -2.21 -13.23
N PRO A 201 16.45 -3.27 -13.72
CA PRO A 201 16.98 -4.33 -12.86
C PRO A 201 18.06 -3.80 -11.92
N ASN A 202 18.42 -4.58 -10.90
CA ASN A 202 19.41 -4.23 -9.87
C ASN A 202 19.04 -3.01 -8.99
N SER A 203 17.83 -2.49 -9.06
CA SER A 203 17.36 -1.38 -8.24
C SER A 203 17.01 -1.81 -6.81
N LEU A 204 16.70 -0.83 -5.96
CA LEU A 204 16.20 -1.05 -4.61
C LEU A 204 14.67 -1.01 -4.60
N VAL A 205 14.04 -2.06 -4.08
CA VAL A 205 12.59 -2.15 -3.89
C VAL A 205 12.24 -2.60 -2.47
N GLY A 206 11.07 -2.20 -1.96
CA GLY A 206 10.69 -2.56 -0.61
C GLY A 206 9.18 -2.65 -0.37
N ASN A 207 8.81 -3.25 0.76
CA ASN A 207 7.45 -3.23 1.28
C ASN A 207 7.44 -3.36 2.80
N THR A 208 6.24 -3.33 3.40
CA THR A 208 6.10 -3.46 4.84
C THR A 208 6.21 -4.92 5.29
N ILE A 209 6.54 -5.12 6.58
CA ILE A 209 6.61 -6.47 7.17
C ILE A 209 5.30 -7.26 7.09
N VAL A 210 4.16 -6.59 6.93
CA VAL A 210 2.83 -7.23 6.82
C VAL A 210 2.40 -7.51 5.38
N SER A 211 3.05 -6.88 4.39
CA SER A 211 2.82 -7.12 2.97
C SER A 211 3.38 -8.47 2.52
N SER A 212 3.02 -8.92 1.31
CA SER A 212 3.45 -10.21 0.78
C SER A 212 4.97 -10.29 0.56
N ARG A 213 5.56 -11.44 0.88
CA ARG A 213 6.96 -11.76 0.56
C ARG A 213 7.20 -12.05 -0.92
N LEU A 214 6.15 -12.06 -1.75
CA LEU A 214 6.29 -12.27 -3.20
C LEU A 214 7.22 -11.22 -3.84
N LEU A 215 7.16 -9.94 -3.40
CA LEU A 215 8.08 -8.90 -3.89
C LEU A 215 9.56 -9.25 -3.63
N SER A 216 9.88 -9.87 -2.48
CA SER A 216 11.23 -10.33 -2.19
C SER A 216 11.72 -11.39 -3.20
N SER A 217 10.83 -12.31 -3.57
CA SER A 217 11.13 -13.35 -4.57
C SER A 217 11.32 -12.77 -5.97
N ILE A 218 10.48 -11.80 -6.34
CA ILE A 218 10.57 -11.05 -7.60
C ILE A 218 11.89 -10.27 -7.64
N ALA A 219 12.20 -9.50 -6.60
CA ALA A 219 13.44 -8.72 -6.50
C ALA A 219 14.68 -9.60 -6.68
N LYS A 220 14.72 -10.76 -6.02
CA LYS A 220 15.78 -11.73 -6.16
C LYS A 220 15.95 -12.23 -7.60
N ALA A 221 14.85 -12.49 -8.30
CA ALA A 221 14.88 -12.95 -9.69
C ALA A 221 15.44 -11.89 -10.65
N HIS A 222 15.23 -10.60 -10.36
CA HIS A 222 15.77 -9.47 -11.13
C HIS A 222 17.15 -8.99 -10.66
N GLY A 223 17.77 -9.64 -9.66
CA GLY A 223 19.04 -9.18 -9.09
C GLY A 223 18.94 -7.88 -8.29
N ALA A 224 17.73 -7.47 -7.93
CA ALA A 224 17.45 -6.26 -7.19
C ALA A 224 17.70 -6.42 -5.69
N GLN A 225 17.99 -5.32 -5.01
CA GLN A 225 18.02 -5.27 -3.56
C GLN A 225 16.61 -5.10 -3.02
N TYR A 226 16.33 -5.78 -1.91
CA TYR A 226 15.05 -5.75 -1.24
C TYR A 226 15.20 -5.35 0.22
N TYR A 227 14.28 -4.51 0.71
CA TYR A 227 14.18 -4.15 2.12
C TYR A 227 12.75 -4.24 2.64
N GLN A 228 12.63 -4.43 3.94
CA GLN A 228 11.34 -4.38 4.67
C GLN A 228 11.39 -3.32 5.76
N THR A 229 10.22 -2.77 6.07
CA THR A 229 10.05 -1.80 7.16
C THR A 229 8.83 -2.11 8.00
N LEU A 230 8.69 -1.41 9.12
CA LEU A 230 7.43 -1.34 9.84
C LEU A 230 6.33 -0.80 8.93
N THR A 231 5.06 -1.03 9.31
CA THR A 231 3.91 -0.43 8.63
C THR A 231 3.92 1.10 8.74
N GLY A 232 3.50 1.76 7.68
CA GLY A 232 3.49 3.21 7.54
C GLY A 232 4.52 3.69 6.54
N PHE A 233 4.03 4.40 5.52
CA PHE A 233 4.83 4.81 4.37
C PHE A 233 6.03 5.69 4.75
N LYS A 234 5.91 6.41 5.87
CA LYS A 234 7.04 7.15 6.46
C LYS A 234 8.30 6.30 6.66
N TRP A 235 8.13 5.02 7.04
CA TRP A 235 9.26 4.12 7.19
C TRP A 235 9.82 3.67 5.85
N LEU A 236 8.94 3.32 4.90
CA LEU A 236 9.35 2.88 3.58
C LEU A 236 10.26 3.92 2.89
N THR A 237 9.84 5.17 2.91
CA THR A 237 10.55 6.24 2.19
C THR A 237 11.81 6.70 2.91
N ASN A 238 11.79 6.89 4.24
CA ASN A 238 13.01 7.27 4.97
C ASN A 238 14.09 6.18 4.89
N ILE A 239 13.72 4.90 5.06
CA ILE A 239 14.68 3.79 4.95
C ILE A 239 15.16 3.60 3.49
N ALA A 240 14.31 3.86 2.49
CA ALA A 240 14.75 3.87 1.09
C ALA A 240 15.87 4.88 0.84
N MET A 241 15.69 6.13 1.33
CA MET A 241 16.71 7.19 1.22
C MET A 241 18.04 6.81 1.90
N GLU A 242 17.99 6.03 2.98
CA GLU A 242 19.20 5.57 3.68
C GLU A 242 19.89 4.40 2.96
N LYS A 243 19.11 3.55 2.27
CA LYS A 243 19.61 2.31 1.65
C LYS A 243 19.96 2.45 0.17
N GLU A 244 19.40 3.45 -0.53
CA GLU A 244 19.69 3.64 -1.94
C GLU A 244 21.17 3.98 -2.18
N THR A 245 21.71 3.48 -3.27
CA THR A 245 23.05 3.75 -3.74
C THR A 245 23.05 4.00 -5.24
N GLU A 246 24.16 4.50 -5.80
CA GLU A 246 24.29 4.64 -7.26
C GLU A 246 24.14 3.31 -8.02
N GLN A 247 24.56 2.19 -7.39
CA GLN A 247 24.43 0.83 -7.95
C GLN A 247 23.01 0.25 -7.79
N HIS A 248 22.31 0.68 -6.77
CA HIS A 248 20.96 0.23 -6.43
C HIS A 248 20.07 1.44 -6.11
N PRO A 249 19.71 2.24 -7.12
CA PRO A 249 18.83 3.39 -6.93
C PRO A 249 17.44 2.92 -6.51
N PHE A 250 16.77 3.73 -5.69
CA PHE A 250 15.41 3.44 -5.30
C PHE A 250 14.47 3.46 -6.51
N LEU A 251 13.65 2.42 -6.63
CA LEU A 251 12.73 2.23 -7.75
C LEU A 251 11.27 2.20 -7.34
N PHE A 252 10.96 1.45 -6.28
CA PHE A 252 9.58 1.14 -5.94
C PHE A 252 9.43 0.68 -4.50
N ALA A 253 8.35 1.11 -3.85
CA ALA A 253 7.90 0.49 -2.60
C ALA A 253 6.38 0.47 -2.52
N TYR A 254 5.83 -0.46 -1.73
CA TYR A 254 4.41 -0.50 -1.51
C TYR A 254 4.01 -0.98 -0.10
N GLU A 255 2.80 -0.62 0.25
CA GLU A 255 2.05 -1.08 1.43
C GLU A 255 0.78 -1.78 0.94
N GLU A 256 0.45 -2.95 1.50
CA GLU A 256 -0.70 -3.76 1.08
C GLU A 256 -2.03 -3.00 1.14
N ALA A 257 -2.08 -1.96 1.97
CA ALA A 257 -3.23 -1.06 2.09
C ALA A 257 -3.31 -0.03 0.94
N LEU A 258 -3.05 -0.47 -0.30
CA LEU A 258 -3.19 0.29 -1.56
C LEU A 258 -2.24 1.49 -1.71
N GLY A 259 -1.13 1.51 -0.98
CA GLY A 259 -0.14 2.58 -1.07
C GLY A 259 1.06 2.18 -1.92
N TYR A 260 1.40 2.99 -2.92
CA TYR A 260 2.52 2.72 -3.84
C TYR A 260 3.31 4.00 -4.08
N THR A 261 4.64 3.87 -4.30
CA THR A 261 5.46 4.93 -4.85
C THR A 261 6.21 4.43 -6.09
N VAL A 262 6.21 5.20 -7.17
CA VAL A 262 6.83 4.86 -8.45
C VAL A 262 8.01 5.80 -8.69
N GLY A 263 9.21 5.29 -8.47
CA GLY A 263 10.44 6.09 -8.49
C GLY A 263 10.57 7.01 -7.27
N ASN A 264 11.48 7.98 -7.37
CA ASN A 264 11.91 8.85 -6.27
C ASN A 264 11.44 10.31 -6.40
N LYS A 265 10.39 10.57 -7.18
CA LYS A 265 9.87 11.93 -7.38
C LYS A 265 8.97 12.39 -6.23
N VAL A 266 8.25 11.46 -5.61
CA VAL A 266 7.42 11.69 -4.42
C VAL A 266 7.86 10.68 -3.35
N TRP A 267 8.25 11.20 -2.17
CA TRP A 267 8.69 10.37 -1.04
C TRP A 267 7.52 10.08 -0.08
N ASP A 268 6.40 9.69 -0.66
CA ASP A 268 5.21 9.15 -0.01
C ASP A 268 4.47 8.26 -1.01
N LYS A 269 3.31 7.73 -0.61
CA LYS A 269 2.35 7.13 -1.52
C LYS A 269 1.90 8.15 -2.55
N ASP A 270 1.84 7.73 -3.79
CA ASP A 270 1.36 8.57 -4.88
C ASP A 270 0.44 7.76 -5.81
N GLY A 271 -0.86 7.86 -5.56
CA GLY A 271 -1.88 7.17 -6.36
C GLY A 271 -1.98 7.70 -7.78
N LEU A 272 -1.52 8.93 -8.03
CA LEU A 272 -1.56 9.56 -9.36
C LEU A 272 -0.47 9.02 -10.28
N SER A 273 0.76 8.89 -9.83
CA SER A 273 1.80 8.19 -10.60
C SER A 273 1.50 6.70 -10.75
N ALA A 274 0.91 6.10 -9.72
CA ALA A 274 0.53 4.69 -9.75
C ALA A 274 -0.51 4.39 -10.84
N ILE A 275 -1.57 5.21 -11.00
CA ILE A 275 -2.56 4.98 -12.06
C ILE A 275 -1.95 5.06 -13.46
N VAL A 276 -1.02 5.99 -13.71
CA VAL A 276 -0.33 6.10 -14.99
C VAL A 276 0.54 4.87 -15.25
N ALA A 277 1.39 4.48 -14.29
CA ALA A 277 2.26 3.31 -14.42
C ALA A 277 1.48 2.00 -14.62
N PHE A 278 0.36 1.83 -13.89
CA PHE A 278 -0.48 0.64 -14.04
C PHE A 278 -1.21 0.60 -15.39
N SER A 279 -1.62 1.76 -15.89
CA SER A 279 -2.20 1.88 -17.23
C SER A 279 -1.18 1.52 -18.33
N GLN A 280 0.08 1.90 -18.16
CA GLN A 280 1.17 1.52 -19.06
C GLN A 280 1.44 0.02 -19.02
N LEU A 281 1.49 -0.60 -17.83
CA LEU A 281 1.57 -2.05 -17.69
C LEU A 281 0.42 -2.74 -18.42
N THR A 282 -0.81 -2.26 -18.21
CA THR A 282 -2.00 -2.82 -18.87
C THR A 282 -1.90 -2.71 -20.39
N GLY A 283 -1.49 -1.55 -20.92
CA GLY A 283 -1.29 -1.33 -22.36
C GLY A 283 -0.19 -2.23 -22.95
N LYS A 284 0.93 -2.40 -22.24
CA LYS A 284 2.02 -3.30 -22.64
C LYS A 284 1.52 -4.75 -22.76
N LEU A 285 0.82 -5.25 -21.75
CA LEU A 285 0.28 -6.61 -21.74
C LEU A 285 -0.75 -6.80 -22.86
N LYS A 286 -1.68 -5.85 -23.03
CA LYS A 286 -2.67 -5.90 -24.12
C LYS A 286 -2.03 -5.95 -25.50
N ALA A 287 -0.96 -5.20 -25.73
CA ALA A 287 -0.20 -5.24 -26.99
C ALA A 287 0.46 -6.61 -27.25
N GLN A 288 0.74 -7.36 -26.21
CA GLN A 288 1.27 -8.73 -26.25
C GLN A 288 0.17 -9.81 -26.31
N GLY A 289 -1.10 -9.42 -26.32
CA GLY A 289 -2.24 -10.34 -26.25
C GLY A 289 -2.41 -11.01 -24.88
N GLN A 290 -1.87 -10.38 -23.83
CA GLN A 290 -1.94 -10.86 -22.45
C GLN A 290 -2.85 -9.99 -21.61
N THR A 291 -3.39 -10.57 -20.55
CA THR A 291 -4.14 -9.89 -19.50
C THR A 291 -3.28 -9.68 -18.23
N LEU A 292 -3.75 -8.84 -17.33
CA LEU A 292 -3.16 -8.71 -15.99
C LEU A 292 -3.26 -10.02 -15.18
N TRP A 293 -4.32 -10.82 -15.42
CA TRP A 293 -4.46 -12.15 -14.82
C TRP A 293 -3.42 -13.13 -15.34
N ASP A 294 -3.12 -13.13 -16.64
CA ASP A 294 -2.07 -13.98 -17.22
C ASP A 294 -0.70 -13.63 -16.63
N LYS A 295 -0.42 -12.33 -16.44
CA LYS A 295 0.84 -11.86 -15.83
C LYS A 295 0.93 -12.27 -14.37
N LEU A 296 -0.15 -12.11 -13.59
CA LEU A 296 -0.20 -12.51 -12.18
C LEU A 296 -0.05 -14.03 -12.04
N GLU A 297 -0.72 -14.81 -12.90
CA GLU A 297 -0.57 -16.27 -12.94
C GLU A 297 0.88 -16.66 -13.23
N ALA A 298 1.54 -16.04 -14.20
CA ALA A 298 2.94 -16.30 -14.52
C ALA A 298 3.87 -16.04 -13.32
N LEU A 299 3.66 -14.94 -12.57
CA LEU A 299 4.39 -14.65 -11.35
C LEU A 299 4.19 -15.74 -10.28
N TYR A 300 2.96 -16.16 -10.07
CA TYR A 300 2.67 -17.22 -9.10
C TYR A 300 3.24 -18.57 -9.52
N ARG A 301 3.26 -18.91 -10.81
CA ARG A 301 3.91 -20.15 -11.29
C ARG A 301 5.42 -20.13 -11.10
N GLN A 302 6.03 -18.95 -11.27
CA GLN A 302 7.47 -18.78 -11.11
C GLN A 302 7.94 -18.79 -9.66
N HIS A 303 7.14 -18.19 -8.74
CA HIS A 303 7.57 -17.90 -7.38
C HIS A 303 6.80 -18.67 -6.30
N GLY A 304 5.72 -19.37 -6.65
CA GLY A 304 4.75 -19.96 -5.74
C GLY A 304 3.48 -19.12 -5.62
N PHE A 305 2.38 -19.76 -5.23
CA PHE A 305 1.09 -19.09 -5.06
C PHE A 305 1.03 -18.46 -3.66
N TYR A 306 1.34 -17.17 -3.60
CA TYR A 306 1.24 -16.37 -2.37
C TYR A 306 -0.20 -15.92 -2.16
N PHE A 307 -0.76 -16.19 -0.99
CA PHE A 307 -2.10 -15.79 -0.62
C PHE A 307 -2.10 -15.16 0.76
N ASN A 308 -2.60 -13.92 0.85
CA ASN A 308 -2.57 -13.09 2.03
C ASN A 308 -3.98 -12.82 2.55
N ALA A 309 -4.13 -12.71 3.86
CA ALA A 309 -5.38 -12.31 4.49
C ALA A 309 -5.11 -11.49 5.76
N GLN A 310 -6.03 -10.59 6.07
CA GLN A 310 -6.03 -9.83 7.33
C GLN A 310 -7.29 -10.11 8.11
N ARG A 311 -7.19 -10.16 9.43
CA ARG A 311 -8.32 -10.22 10.36
C ARG A 311 -8.11 -9.24 11.50
N SER A 312 -9.17 -8.50 11.83
CA SER A 312 -9.22 -7.65 13.02
C SER A 312 -10.08 -8.32 14.08
N ILE A 313 -9.52 -8.51 15.27
CA ILE A 313 -10.17 -9.16 16.40
C ILE A 313 -10.38 -8.10 17.49
N ALA A 314 -11.63 -7.91 17.92
CA ALA A 314 -11.92 -7.05 19.05
C ALA A 314 -11.38 -7.66 20.34
N LEU A 315 -10.67 -6.86 21.14
CA LEU A 315 -10.15 -7.26 22.45
C LEU A 315 -11.04 -6.70 23.55
N ASP A 316 -11.21 -7.46 24.65
CA ASP A 316 -11.80 -6.91 25.85
C ASP A 316 -10.79 -5.93 26.48
N PRO A 317 -11.16 -4.63 26.66
CA PRO A 317 -10.28 -3.63 27.26
C PRO A 317 -9.82 -3.96 28.70
N LYS A 318 -10.50 -4.88 29.36
CA LYS A 318 -10.17 -5.34 30.72
C LYS A 318 -9.19 -6.51 30.76
N SER A 319 -8.96 -7.16 29.60
CA SER A 319 -8.00 -8.26 29.51
C SER A 319 -6.56 -7.74 29.50
N PRO A 320 -5.58 -8.52 30.05
CA PRO A 320 -4.17 -8.19 29.88
C PRO A 320 -3.79 -8.03 28.41
N PRO A 321 -2.77 -7.21 28.09
CA PRO A 321 -2.29 -7.03 26.72
C PRO A 321 -1.96 -8.39 26.08
N ILE A 322 -2.60 -8.68 24.96
CA ILE A 322 -2.47 -9.99 24.28
C ILE A 322 -1.03 -10.26 23.85
N GLY A 323 -0.29 -9.21 23.47
CA GLY A 323 1.12 -9.34 23.11
C GLY A 323 1.99 -9.85 24.27
N ASP A 324 1.72 -9.42 25.49
CA ASP A 324 2.45 -9.88 26.69
C ASP A 324 2.12 -11.35 27.02
N LYS A 325 0.85 -11.77 26.84
CA LYS A 325 0.45 -13.17 26.96
C LYS A 325 1.18 -14.07 25.96
N LEU A 326 1.24 -13.64 24.69
CA LEU A 326 1.91 -14.41 23.64
C LEU A 326 3.44 -14.48 23.84
N ARG A 327 4.04 -13.44 24.41
CA ARG A 327 5.48 -13.45 24.79
C ARG A 327 5.77 -14.36 25.96
N ALA A 328 4.88 -14.38 26.96
CA ALA A 328 5.02 -15.25 28.12
C ALA A 328 4.86 -16.75 27.77
N THR A 329 4.03 -17.04 26.75
CA THR A 329 3.77 -18.42 26.32
C THR A 329 3.70 -18.45 24.78
N PRO A 330 4.86 -18.36 24.09
CA PRO A 330 4.88 -18.35 22.63
C PRO A 330 4.38 -19.68 22.06
N PRO A 331 3.56 -19.65 20.99
CA PRO A 331 3.06 -20.87 20.38
C PRO A 331 4.20 -21.65 19.73
N LYS A 332 4.30 -22.94 20.03
CA LYS A 332 5.26 -23.85 19.38
C LYS A 332 4.73 -24.44 18.07
N ASN A 333 3.42 -24.47 17.91
CA ASN A 333 2.72 -24.96 16.73
C ASN A 333 1.49 -24.09 16.46
N ILE A 334 1.20 -23.82 15.19
CA ILE A 334 -0.02 -23.17 14.72
C ILE A 334 -0.57 -24.01 13.55
N ALA A 335 -1.85 -24.34 13.57
CA ALA A 335 -2.48 -25.24 12.56
C ALA A 335 -1.73 -26.56 12.38
N GLY A 336 -1.21 -27.15 13.45
CA GLY A 336 -0.44 -28.40 13.39
C GLY A 336 0.96 -28.28 12.79
N LYS A 337 1.38 -27.07 12.38
CA LYS A 337 2.71 -26.76 11.83
C LYS A 337 3.61 -26.20 12.92
N LYS A 338 4.87 -26.65 12.94
CA LYS A 338 5.88 -26.16 13.88
C LYS A 338 6.20 -24.69 13.57
N VAL A 339 6.31 -23.86 14.61
CA VAL A 339 6.89 -22.53 14.52
C VAL A 339 8.40 -22.67 14.41
N ALA A 340 8.94 -22.36 13.24
CA ALA A 340 10.38 -22.45 12.97
C ALA A 340 11.13 -21.21 13.45
N ILE A 341 10.49 -20.02 13.34
CA ILE A 341 11.09 -18.76 13.75
C ILE A 341 10.00 -17.89 14.42
N THR A 342 10.37 -17.26 15.52
CA THR A 342 9.58 -16.19 16.15
C THR A 342 10.38 -14.89 16.11
N GLU A 343 9.83 -13.83 15.54
CA GLU A 343 10.40 -12.48 15.62
C GLU A 343 9.57 -11.64 16.58
N ASP A 344 10.21 -11.14 17.63
CA ASP A 344 9.62 -10.18 18.57
C ASP A 344 10.26 -8.80 18.35
N LEU A 345 9.52 -7.93 17.65
CA LEU A 345 10.02 -6.58 17.34
C LEU A 345 10.06 -5.68 18.58
N LYS A 346 9.32 -5.99 19.63
CA LYS A 346 9.36 -5.21 20.89
C LYS A 346 10.68 -5.38 21.63
N THR A 347 11.25 -6.58 21.58
CA THR A 347 12.53 -6.92 22.16
C THR A 347 13.69 -6.89 21.16
N SER A 348 13.39 -6.71 19.87
CA SER A 348 14.33 -6.76 18.74
C SER A 348 15.09 -8.09 18.66
N VAL A 349 14.41 -9.20 18.96
CA VAL A 349 15.00 -10.56 18.96
C VAL A 349 14.22 -11.48 18.03
N LYS A 350 14.97 -12.20 17.20
CA LYS A 350 14.50 -13.31 16.37
C LYS A 350 15.01 -14.61 16.98
N THR A 351 14.12 -15.50 17.36
CA THR A 351 14.41 -16.79 18.00
C THR A 351 14.08 -17.92 17.04
N TYR A 352 15.02 -18.81 16.82
CA TYR A 352 14.86 -20.03 16.02
C TYR A 352 14.34 -21.20 16.88
N ASP A 353 13.87 -22.23 16.25
CA ASP A 353 13.30 -23.42 16.91
C ASP A 353 14.31 -24.27 17.69
N ASP A 354 15.61 -24.09 17.42
CA ASP A 354 16.72 -24.69 18.19
C ASP A 354 17.13 -23.86 19.41
N GLY A 355 16.49 -22.70 19.61
CA GLY A 355 16.75 -21.77 20.70
C GLY A 355 17.87 -20.75 20.41
N SER A 356 18.46 -20.77 19.24
CA SER A 356 19.41 -19.72 18.84
C SER A 356 18.70 -18.38 18.59
N GLU A 357 19.41 -17.29 18.79
CA GLU A 357 18.86 -15.93 18.70
C GLU A 357 19.70 -15.05 17.78
N GLU A 358 19.02 -14.11 17.11
CA GLU A 358 19.61 -13.10 16.24
C GLU A 358 18.92 -11.74 16.49
N ALA A 359 19.66 -10.65 16.38
CA ALA A 359 19.09 -9.31 16.50
C ALA A 359 18.27 -8.93 15.26
N ILE A 360 17.16 -8.23 15.47
CA ILE A 360 16.32 -7.66 14.40
C ILE A 360 16.73 -6.20 14.19
N ASP A 361 17.12 -5.87 12.97
CA ASP A 361 17.48 -4.51 12.53
C ASP A 361 16.23 -3.75 12.06
N LEU A 362 15.24 -3.61 12.93
CA LEU A 362 14.04 -2.78 12.72
C LEU A 362 13.76 -1.98 14.00
N PRO A 363 13.12 -0.81 13.89
CA PRO A 363 12.69 -0.07 15.07
C PRO A 363 11.78 -0.91 15.97
N SER A 364 11.93 -0.74 17.30
CA SER A 364 11.08 -1.45 18.26
C SER A 364 9.61 -1.14 18.03
N SER A 365 8.79 -2.18 17.97
CA SER A 365 7.34 -2.09 17.75
C SER A 365 6.63 -3.28 18.41
N ASP A 366 5.40 -3.09 18.89
CA ASP A 366 4.63 -4.20 19.47
C ASP A 366 4.06 -5.12 18.38
N VAL A 367 4.95 -5.92 17.79
CA VAL A 367 4.65 -6.88 16.72
C VAL A 367 5.33 -8.19 17.01
N LEU A 368 4.61 -9.29 16.81
CA LEU A 368 5.13 -10.66 16.81
C LEU A 368 4.92 -11.28 15.43
N ILE A 369 5.96 -11.95 14.91
CA ILE A 369 5.89 -12.66 13.62
C ILE A 369 6.27 -14.12 13.86
N TYR A 370 5.40 -15.03 13.44
CA TYR A 370 5.62 -16.48 13.49
C TYR A 370 5.80 -17.02 12.07
N HIS A 371 6.96 -17.57 11.78
CA HIS A 371 7.24 -18.29 10.55
C HIS A 371 7.08 -19.79 10.79
N LEU A 372 6.23 -20.43 10.02
CA LEU A 372 5.95 -21.87 10.15
C LEU A 372 6.86 -22.70 9.23
N GLU A 373 7.04 -23.97 9.56
CA GLU A 373 7.89 -24.91 8.80
C GLU A 373 7.46 -25.09 7.32
N ASP A 374 6.18 -24.83 7.00
CA ASP A 374 5.61 -24.89 5.66
C ASP A 374 5.66 -23.54 4.92
N GLN A 375 6.47 -22.61 5.41
CA GLN A 375 6.64 -21.24 4.93
C GLN A 375 5.41 -20.32 5.15
N SER A 376 4.34 -20.81 5.78
CA SER A 376 3.24 -19.94 6.21
C SER A 376 3.73 -18.95 7.26
N ARG A 377 3.10 -17.77 7.33
CA ARG A 377 3.47 -16.71 8.26
C ARG A 377 2.23 -16.15 8.95
N VAL A 378 2.34 -15.91 10.24
CA VAL A 378 1.33 -15.21 11.06
C VAL A 378 1.97 -14.01 11.73
N ILE A 379 1.36 -12.84 11.58
CA ILE A 379 1.81 -11.61 12.22
C ILE A 379 0.71 -11.11 13.14
N VAL A 380 1.08 -10.78 14.36
CA VAL A 380 0.19 -10.31 15.40
C VAL A 380 0.61 -8.90 15.81
N ARG A 381 -0.28 -7.93 15.63
CA ARG A 381 -0.04 -6.53 15.94
C ARG A 381 -1.20 -5.95 16.74
N PRO A 382 -1.03 -5.71 18.04
CA PRO A 382 -2.01 -4.94 18.81
C PRO A 382 -2.15 -3.52 18.24
N SER A 383 -3.38 -3.01 18.20
CA SER A 383 -3.62 -1.61 17.83
C SER A 383 -3.18 -0.69 18.98
N GLY A 384 -2.43 0.38 18.65
CA GLY A 384 -2.03 1.38 19.65
C GLY A 384 -3.16 2.33 20.08
N THR A 385 -4.26 2.40 19.33
CA THR A 385 -5.33 3.40 19.51
C THR A 385 -6.70 2.79 19.82
N GLU A 386 -6.91 1.52 19.50
CA GLU A 386 -8.19 0.83 19.65
C GLU A 386 -7.98 -0.53 20.34
N PRO A 387 -8.97 -1.05 21.10
CA PRO A 387 -8.90 -2.38 21.69
C PRO A 387 -9.09 -3.47 20.60
N LYS A 388 -8.20 -3.51 19.65
CA LYS A 388 -8.20 -4.45 18.51
C LYS A 388 -6.85 -5.09 18.31
N LEU A 389 -6.85 -6.35 17.89
CA LEU A 389 -5.70 -7.09 17.43
C LEU A 389 -5.80 -7.24 15.92
N LYS A 390 -4.82 -6.75 15.18
CA LYS A 390 -4.67 -7.01 13.76
C LYS A 390 -3.79 -8.24 13.57
N CYS A 391 -4.32 -9.24 12.89
CA CYS A 391 -3.59 -10.44 12.52
C CYS A 391 -3.47 -10.49 11.00
N TYR A 392 -2.26 -10.66 10.50
CA TYR A 392 -1.96 -10.83 9.09
C TYR A 392 -1.46 -12.25 8.87
N TYR A 393 -1.91 -12.86 7.80
CA TYR A 393 -1.60 -14.24 7.46
C TYR A 393 -1.10 -14.30 6.02
N GLU A 394 -0.10 -15.12 5.80
CA GLU A 394 0.38 -15.43 4.46
C GLU A 394 0.60 -16.94 4.36
N VAL A 395 0.05 -17.55 3.33
CA VAL A 395 0.34 -18.93 2.94
C VAL A 395 1.01 -18.95 1.58
N ILE A 396 1.91 -19.89 1.38
CA ILE A 396 2.54 -20.15 0.09
C ILE A 396 2.16 -21.58 -0.29
N SER A 397 1.71 -21.76 -1.52
CA SER A 397 1.35 -23.07 -2.07
C SER A 397 2.06 -23.29 -3.40
N ASP A 398 2.35 -24.54 -3.72
CA ASP A 398 2.87 -24.89 -5.04
C ASP A 398 1.80 -24.61 -6.11
N PHE A 399 2.25 -24.18 -7.28
CA PHE A 399 1.39 -23.94 -8.43
C PHE A 399 1.96 -24.63 -9.67
N PRO A 400 1.84 -25.98 -9.75
CA PRO A 400 2.37 -26.73 -10.87
C PRO A 400 1.57 -26.51 -12.17
N ASP A 401 2.21 -26.76 -13.32
CA ASP A 401 1.63 -26.49 -14.65
C ASP A 401 0.30 -27.22 -14.94
N ASN A 402 0.05 -28.36 -14.30
CA ASN A 402 -1.18 -29.12 -14.46
C ASN A 402 -2.35 -28.62 -13.58
N MET A 403 -2.17 -27.58 -12.80
CA MET A 403 -3.19 -26.98 -11.93
C MET A 403 -3.72 -25.68 -12.57
N SER A 404 -5.05 -25.46 -12.57
CA SER A 404 -5.61 -24.17 -12.99
C SER A 404 -5.45 -23.11 -11.90
N TYR A 405 -5.57 -21.82 -12.29
CA TYR A 405 -5.52 -20.71 -11.34
C TYR A 405 -6.60 -20.86 -10.24
N GLU A 406 -7.83 -21.22 -10.63
CA GLU A 406 -8.94 -21.40 -9.69
C GLU A 406 -8.67 -22.54 -8.70
N GLN A 407 -8.04 -23.64 -9.16
CA GLN A 407 -7.67 -24.74 -8.28
C GLN A 407 -6.57 -24.33 -7.29
N ALA A 408 -5.57 -23.57 -7.75
CA ALA A 408 -4.51 -23.06 -6.90
C ALA A 408 -5.07 -22.08 -5.85
N GLN A 409 -5.96 -21.18 -6.27
CA GLN A 409 -6.64 -20.24 -5.38
C GLN A 409 -7.47 -20.98 -4.33
N GLN A 410 -8.30 -21.94 -4.70
CA GLN A 410 -9.11 -22.74 -3.77
C GLN A 410 -8.25 -23.49 -2.75
N ALA A 411 -7.12 -24.07 -3.20
CA ALA A 411 -6.18 -24.74 -2.30
C ALA A 411 -5.54 -23.77 -1.30
N ALA A 412 -5.13 -22.60 -1.77
CA ALA A 412 -4.57 -21.55 -0.92
C ALA A 412 -5.61 -20.99 0.08
N GLU A 413 -6.84 -20.76 -0.35
CA GLU A 413 -7.95 -20.34 0.51
C GLU A 413 -8.26 -21.37 1.60
N ALA A 414 -8.30 -22.66 1.24
CA ALA A 414 -8.51 -23.73 2.22
C ALA A 414 -7.40 -23.75 3.28
N LYS A 415 -6.13 -23.69 2.85
CA LYS A 415 -4.96 -23.62 3.72
C LYS A 415 -5.00 -22.36 4.61
N MET A 416 -5.39 -21.22 4.06
CA MET A 416 -5.54 -19.95 4.77
C MET A 416 -6.62 -20.04 5.86
N ASN A 417 -7.79 -20.59 5.54
CA ASN A 417 -8.89 -20.71 6.49
C ASN A 417 -8.50 -21.64 7.65
N GLU A 418 -7.82 -22.77 7.38
CA GLU A 418 -7.29 -23.66 8.42
C GLU A 418 -6.31 -22.92 9.35
N LEU A 419 -5.38 -22.13 8.78
CA LEU A 419 -4.41 -21.35 9.51
C LEU A 419 -5.08 -20.30 10.41
N ILE A 420 -6.03 -19.53 9.87
CA ILE A 420 -6.79 -18.51 10.59
C ILE A 420 -7.57 -19.13 11.75
N ASP A 421 -8.34 -20.18 11.49
CA ASP A 421 -9.19 -20.83 12.48
C ASP A 421 -8.37 -21.42 13.63
N ALA A 422 -7.25 -22.06 13.31
CA ALA A 422 -6.38 -22.64 14.32
C ALA A 422 -5.69 -21.56 15.16
N HIS A 423 -5.19 -20.50 14.54
CA HIS A 423 -4.55 -19.39 15.24
C HIS A 423 -5.53 -18.65 16.15
N GLN A 424 -6.73 -18.31 15.65
CA GLN A 424 -7.73 -17.59 16.45
C GLN A 424 -8.20 -18.38 17.68
N LYS A 425 -8.28 -19.71 17.58
CA LYS A 425 -8.62 -20.58 18.73
C LYS A 425 -7.49 -20.62 19.79
N SER A 426 -6.28 -20.23 19.43
CA SER A 426 -5.12 -20.23 20.35
C SER A 426 -4.90 -18.88 21.06
N LEU A 427 -5.55 -17.81 20.61
CA LEU A 427 -5.51 -16.48 21.24
C LEU A 427 -6.36 -16.42 22.51
#